data_39128d26951c2484f2a83ecb36c740ff
#
_entry.id   39128d26951c2484f2a83ecb36c740ff
#
_cell.length_a   1.000
_cell.length_b   1.000
_cell.length_c   1.000
_cell.angle_alpha   90.00
_cell.angle_beta   90.00
_cell.angle_gamma   90.00
#
_symmetry.space_group_name_H-M   'P 1'
#
loop_
_entity.id
_entity.type
_entity.pdbx_description
1 polymer ?
#
loop_
_entity_poly.entity_id
_entity_poly.type
_entity_poly.pdbx_seq_one_letter_code
_entity_poly.pdbx_strand_id
1 'polypeptide(L)'
;MTLSPATLHQRLIDQASEPYRAAGRFAYHFARGKLGRDPVFAGMLERGLFPDAARILDLGCGQGLLAAWLLAARQLYDAGDWSAQWPAPPRVADLRGIDLLTIDVQRAQRACGKPARFEAGDMRQMDFGQADVVVIMDAAHFVDVPSQDDLLRRVRAALPPNGLFLTRVGDAGGGLRFHLSSWVDRAVAWFRGLGWPRLYPRRLSDWIQALEALGFQVKTAPMNGRLPFANVMLIARLGESVGVGSQVSAISD
;
A
#
# COMPACT_ATOMS: atom_id res chain seq x y z
N MET A 1 0.74 -26.65 -16.30
CA MET A 1 -0.70 -26.58 -15.93
C MET A 1 -0.95 -25.25 -15.26
N THR A 2 -1.94 -24.50 -15.70
CA THR A 2 -2.31 -23.22 -15.06
C THR A 2 -2.96 -23.49 -13.71
N LEU A 3 -2.54 -22.79 -12.67
CA LEU A 3 -3.09 -22.93 -11.33
C LEU A 3 -4.49 -22.32 -11.22
N SER A 4 -5.34 -22.88 -10.35
CA SER A 4 -6.56 -22.19 -9.95
C SER A 4 -6.21 -20.96 -9.09
N PRO A 5 -7.05 -19.90 -9.07
CA PRO A 5 -6.81 -18.73 -8.22
C PRO A 5 -6.63 -19.07 -6.73
N ALA A 6 -7.40 -20.03 -6.21
CA ALA A 6 -7.28 -20.46 -4.82
C ALA A 6 -5.94 -21.15 -4.53
N THR A 7 -5.48 -22.01 -5.45
CA THR A 7 -4.18 -22.69 -5.33
C THR A 7 -3.03 -21.67 -5.45
N LEU A 8 -3.13 -20.73 -6.39
CA LEU A 8 -2.15 -19.64 -6.53
C LEU A 8 -2.09 -18.81 -5.26
N HIS A 9 -3.24 -18.40 -4.71
CA HIS A 9 -3.27 -17.59 -3.47
C HIS A 9 -2.59 -18.32 -2.31
N GLN A 10 -2.83 -19.63 -2.14
CA GLN A 10 -2.16 -20.41 -1.10
C GLN A 10 -0.64 -20.48 -1.32
N ARG A 11 -0.18 -20.70 -2.55
CA ARG A 11 1.26 -20.70 -2.88
C ARG A 11 1.89 -19.33 -2.66
N LEU A 12 1.21 -18.25 -2.98
CA LEU A 12 1.66 -16.89 -2.70
C LEU A 12 1.86 -16.65 -1.21
N ILE A 13 0.92 -17.09 -0.37
CA ILE A 13 1.05 -16.98 1.09
C ILE A 13 2.29 -17.76 1.57
N ASP A 14 2.46 -18.99 1.11
CA ASP A 14 3.57 -19.85 1.50
C ASP A 14 4.91 -19.23 1.06
N GLN A 15 5.02 -18.83 -0.20
CA GLN A 15 6.23 -18.25 -0.79
C GLN A 15 6.59 -16.90 -0.15
N ALA A 16 5.62 -16.00 0.04
CA ALA A 16 5.84 -14.68 0.60
C ALA A 16 6.13 -14.71 2.10
N SER A 17 5.62 -15.69 2.85
CA SER A 17 5.86 -15.80 4.29
C SER A 17 7.14 -16.55 4.64
N GLU A 18 7.66 -17.42 3.79
CA GLU A 18 8.81 -18.27 4.08
C GLU A 18 10.07 -17.49 4.49
N PRO A 19 10.47 -16.38 3.83
CA PRO A 19 11.64 -15.60 4.23
C PRO A 19 11.58 -15.06 5.66
N TYR A 20 10.39 -14.87 6.21
CA TYR A 20 10.20 -14.36 7.57
C TYR A 20 10.60 -15.35 8.66
N ARG A 21 10.84 -16.63 8.34
CA ARG A 21 11.42 -17.58 9.32
C ARG A 21 12.77 -17.09 9.84
N ALA A 22 13.60 -16.51 8.97
CA ALA A 22 14.87 -15.90 9.35
C ALA A 22 14.70 -14.64 10.22
N ALA A 23 13.55 -13.95 10.11
CA ALA A 23 13.22 -12.77 10.92
C ALA A 23 12.56 -13.11 12.27
N GLY A 24 12.31 -14.39 12.53
CA GLY A 24 11.79 -14.92 13.80
C GLY A 24 10.34 -15.41 13.74
N ARG A 25 9.97 -16.23 14.73
CA ARG A 25 8.66 -16.91 14.78
C ARG A 25 7.47 -15.94 14.72
N PHE A 26 7.56 -14.83 15.45
CA PHE A 26 6.51 -13.80 15.42
C PHE A 26 6.36 -13.23 14.00
N ALA A 27 7.46 -12.82 13.36
CA ALA A 27 7.44 -12.25 12.02
C ALA A 27 6.81 -13.22 11.00
N TYR A 28 7.19 -14.50 11.07
CA TYR A 28 6.63 -15.54 10.19
C TYR A 28 5.12 -15.72 10.36
N HIS A 29 4.65 -15.91 11.61
CA HIS A 29 3.22 -16.14 11.87
C HIS A 29 2.38 -14.90 11.58
N PHE A 30 2.92 -13.70 11.85
CA PHE A 30 2.27 -12.44 11.51
C PHE A 30 2.15 -12.28 10.00
N ALA A 31 3.23 -12.49 9.24
CA ALA A 31 3.23 -12.41 7.78
C ALA A 31 2.21 -13.39 7.18
N ARG A 32 2.28 -14.65 7.58
CA ARG A 32 1.36 -15.68 7.10
C ARG A 32 -0.10 -15.37 7.43
N GLY A 33 -0.37 -14.91 8.64
CA GLY A 33 -1.72 -14.54 9.08
C GLY A 33 -2.28 -13.33 8.35
N LYS A 34 -1.48 -12.28 8.17
CA LYS A 34 -1.90 -11.05 7.49
C LYS A 34 -2.10 -11.31 5.99
N LEU A 35 -1.14 -11.93 5.30
CA LEU A 35 -1.22 -12.25 3.87
C LEU A 35 -2.38 -13.20 3.55
N GLY A 36 -2.68 -14.15 4.43
CA GLY A 36 -3.75 -15.12 4.20
C GLY A 36 -5.17 -14.63 4.53
N ARG A 37 -5.32 -13.62 5.37
CA ARG A 37 -6.63 -13.16 5.83
C ARG A 37 -7.03 -11.78 5.30
N ASP A 38 -6.06 -10.98 4.91
CA ASP A 38 -6.30 -9.62 4.43
C ASP A 38 -6.46 -9.63 2.91
N PRO A 39 -7.67 -9.33 2.40
CA PRO A 39 -7.95 -9.38 0.96
C PRO A 39 -7.20 -8.33 0.14
N VAL A 40 -6.57 -7.34 0.78
CA VAL A 40 -5.90 -6.25 0.07
C VAL A 40 -4.76 -6.74 -0.80
N PHE A 41 -3.97 -7.71 -0.31
CA PHE A 41 -2.80 -8.22 -1.03
C PHE A 41 -3.21 -8.96 -2.31
N ALA A 42 -4.12 -9.93 -2.20
CA ALA A 42 -4.66 -10.62 -3.37
C ALA A 42 -5.35 -9.63 -4.33
N GLY A 43 -6.20 -8.76 -3.78
CA GLY A 43 -6.96 -7.80 -4.56
C GLY A 43 -6.12 -6.81 -5.37
N MET A 44 -4.92 -6.45 -4.92
CA MET A 44 -3.99 -5.63 -5.71
C MET A 44 -3.44 -6.37 -6.94
N LEU A 45 -3.07 -7.66 -6.80
CA LEU A 45 -2.60 -8.48 -7.91
C LEU A 45 -3.72 -8.88 -8.87
N GLU A 46 -4.87 -9.29 -8.35
CA GLU A 46 -6.06 -9.65 -9.16
C GLU A 46 -6.51 -8.52 -10.08
N ARG A 47 -6.34 -7.28 -9.65
CA ARG A 47 -6.69 -6.09 -10.43
C ARG A 47 -5.55 -5.55 -11.29
N GLY A 48 -4.35 -6.14 -11.20
CA GLY A 48 -3.18 -5.66 -11.95
C GLY A 48 -2.88 -4.20 -11.66
N LEU A 49 -2.91 -3.78 -10.39
CA LEU A 49 -2.81 -2.36 -10.05
C LEU A 49 -1.42 -1.78 -10.29
N PHE A 50 -0.38 -2.59 -10.14
CA PHE A 50 1.00 -2.12 -10.25
C PHE A 50 1.47 -2.12 -11.72
N PRO A 51 1.99 -1.00 -12.23
CA PRO A 51 2.66 -0.96 -13.53
C PRO A 51 3.91 -1.85 -13.54
N ASP A 52 4.26 -2.36 -14.71
CA ASP A 52 5.54 -3.07 -14.86
C ASP A 52 6.72 -2.09 -14.75
N ALA A 53 7.84 -2.56 -14.25
CA ALA A 53 9.06 -1.78 -14.01
C ALA A 53 8.85 -0.51 -13.15
N ALA A 54 7.87 -0.51 -12.26
CA ALA A 54 7.57 0.62 -11.38
C ALA A 54 8.55 0.75 -10.22
N ARG A 55 8.85 1.99 -9.83
CA ARG A 55 9.47 2.35 -8.57
C ARG A 55 8.34 2.51 -7.54
N ILE A 56 8.38 1.73 -6.48
CA ILE A 56 7.33 1.68 -5.46
C ILE A 56 7.84 2.26 -4.14
N LEU A 57 7.11 3.21 -3.56
CA LEU A 57 7.32 3.72 -2.21
C LEU A 57 6.19 3.21 -1.30
N ASP A 58 6.54 2.44 -0.27
CA ASP A 58 5.60 1.88 0.72
C ASP A 58 5.77 2.60 2.06
N LEU A 59 4.83 3.50 2.38
CA LEU A 59 4.82 4.31 3.60
C LEU A 59 4.00 3.62 4.70
N GLY A 60 4.63 3.35 5.83
CA GLY A 60 4.10 2.47 6.86
C GLY A 60 4.22 0.99 6.47
N CYS A 61 5.35 0.62 5.86
CA CYS A 61 5.58 -0.69 5.27
C CYS A 61 5.57 -1.85 6.29
N GLY A 62 5.63 -1.55 7.59
CA GLY A 62 5.75 -2.55 8.64
C GLY A 62 6.96 -3.45 8.41
N GLN A 63 6.74 -4.74 8.49
CA GLN A 63 7.80 -5.72 8.20
C GLN A 63 7.93 -6.07 6.70
N GLY A 64 7.47 -5.20 5.78
CA GLY A 64 7.72 -5.32 4.34
C GLY A 64 6.83 -6.34 3.63
N LEU A 65 5.58 -6.53 4.07
CA LEU A 65 4.69 -7.56 3.51
C LEU A 65 4.35 -7.31 2.04
N LEU A 66 4.20 -6.05 1.63
CA LEU A 66 3.96 -5.71 0.23
C LEU A 66 5.14 -6.15 -0.66
N ALA A 67 6.37 -5.86 -0.23
CA ALA A 67 7.57 -6.28 -0.94
C ALA A 67 7.62 -7.80 -1.08
N ALA A 68 7.46 -8.54 0.03
CA ALA A 68 7.45 -10.00 0.02
C ALA A 68 6.39 -10.57 -0.93
N TRP A 69 5.19 -9.96 -0.96
CA TRP A 69 4.08 -10.37 -1.80
C TRP A 69 4.38 -10.19 -3.29
N LEU A 70 4.89 -9.01 -3.68
CA LEU A 70 5.22 -8.72 -5.08
C LEU A 70 6.40 -9.58 -5.57
N LEU A 71 7.41 -9.79 -4.74
CA LEU A 71 8.55 -10.65 -5.06
C LEU A 71 8.13 -12.11 -5.22
N ALA A 72 7.31 -12.64 -4.31
CA ALA A 72 6.79 -13.99 -4.41
C ALA A 72 5.91 -14.18 -5.66
N ALA A 73 5.07 -13.18 -5.97
CA ALA A 73 4.25 -13.20 -7.18
C ALA A 73 5.11 -13.29 -8.44
N ARG A 74 6.17 -12.49 -8.53
CA ARG A 74 7.09 -12.53 -9.66
C ARG A 74 7.81 -13.86 -9.77
N GLN A 75 8.31 -14.41 -8.67
CA GLN A 75 8.98 -15.71 -8.65
C GLN A 75 8.07 -16.85 -9.12
N LEU A 76 6.83 -16.90 -8.65
CA LEU A 76 5.86 -17.90 -9.08
C LEU A 76 5.50 -17.77 -10.56
N TYR A 77 5.35 -16.54 -11.04
CA TYR A 77 5.08 -16.29 -12.45
C TYR A 77 6.23 -16.76 -13.34
N ASP A 78 7.48 -16.42 -12.99
CA ASP A 78 8.67 -16.82 -13.74
C ASP A 78 8.91 -18.34 -13.72
N ALA A 79 8.45 -19.02 -12.66
CA ALA A 79 8.47 -20.48 -12.56
C ALA A 79 7.34 -21.17 -13.37
N GLY A 80 6.42 -20.40 -13.98
CA GLY A 80 5.26 -20.94 -14.66
C GLY A 80 4.11 -21.38 -13.74
N ASP A 81 4.21 -21.10 -12.45
CA ASP A 81 3.23 -21.41 -11.40
C ASP A 81 2.23 -20.24 -11.22
N TRP A 82 1.55 -19.85 -12.27
CA TRP A 82 0.63 -18.73 -12.29
C TRP A 82 -0.78 -19.12 -12.78
N SER A 83 -1.78 -18.35 -12.40
CA SER A 83 -3.15 -18.51 -12.88
C SER A 83 -3.39 -17.64 -14.11
N ALA A 84 -3.97 -18.21 -15.16
CA ALA A 84 -4.38 -17.44 -16.33
C ALA A 84 -5.51 -16.43 -16.05
N GLN A 85 -6.18 -16.56 -14.89
CA GLN A 85 -7.26 -15.66 -14.48
C GLN A 85 -6.73 -14.37 -13.81
N TRP A 86 -5.44 -14.34 -13.44
CA TRP A 86 -4.81 -13.15 -12.86
C TRP A 86 -3.88 -12.49 -13.88
N PRO A 87 -3.83 -11.16 -13.91
CA PRO A 87 -2.84 -10.46 -14.72
C PRO A 87 -1.41 -10.89 -14.34
N ALA A 88 -0.48 -10.76 -15.27
CA ALA A 88 0.93 -10.95 -14.95
C ALA A 88 1.36 -9.99 -13.81
N PRO A 89 2.09 -10.48 -12.80
CA PRO A 89 2.56 -9.63 -11.73
C PRO A 89 3.66 -8.68 -12.24
N PRO A 90 3.81 -7.48 -11.64
CA PRO A 90 4.81 -6.52 -12.08
C PRO A 90 6.23 -7.04 -11.86
N ARG A 91 7.15 -6.65 -12.72
CA ARG A 91 8.56 -6.57 -12.37
C ARG A 91 8.75 -5.26 -11.62
N VAL A 92 9.22 -5.32 -10.40
CA VAL A 92 9.47 -4.12 -9.59
C VAL A 92 10.88 -3.62 -9.89
N ALA A 93 11.01 -2.38 -10.38
CA ALA A 93 12.31 -1.78 -10.68
C ALA A 93 13.06 -1.39 -9.40
N ASP A 94 12.32 -0.81 -8.45
CA ASP A 94 12.82 -0.44 -7.12
C ASP A 94 11.66 -0.48 -6.12
N LEU A 95 11.92 -0.93 -4.90
CA LEU A 95 10.96 -0.86 -3.81
C LEU A 95 11.64 -0.30 -2.57
N ARG A 96 11.12 0.81 -2.11
CA ARG A 96 11.54 1.48 -0.87
C ARG A 96 10.40 1.47 0.13
N GLY A 97 10.65 0.92 1.33
CA GLY A 97 9.71 0.91 2.44
C GLY A 97 10.19 1.83 3.57
N ILE A 98 9.27 2.58 4.16
CA ILE A 98 9.53 3.43 5.33
C ILE A 98 8.55 3.02 6.44
N ASP A 99 9.05 2.78 7.65
CA ASP A 99 8.21 2.54 8.83
C ASP A 99 8.83 3.17 10.08
N LEU A 100 7.98 3.60 11.01
CA LEU A 100 8.40 4.20 12.27
C LEU A 100 9.11 3.20 13.19
N LEU A 101 8.71 1.91 13.12
CA LEU A 101 9.20 0.87 14.02
C LEU A 101 10.48 0.22 13.49
N THR A 102 11.62 0.57 14.07
CA THR A 102 12.93 -0.01 13.71
C THR A 102 12.93 -1.54 13.72
N ILE A 103 12.20 -2.17 14.66
CA ILE A 103 12.14 -3.64 14.75
C ILE A 103 11.44 -4.26 13.53
N ASP A 104 10.40 -3.60 12.99
CA ASP A 104 9.70 -4.08 11.80
C ASP A 104 10.54 -3.84 10.55
N VAL A 105 11.24 -2.70 10.45
CA VAL A 105 12.23 -2.43 9.39
C VAL A 105 13.33 -3.50 9.38
N GLN A 106 13.87 -3.87 10.54
CA GLN A 106 14.86 -4.95 10.64
C GLN A 106 14.30 -6.30 10.18
N ARG A 107 13.05 -6.60 10.49
CA ARG A 107 12.35 -7.80 9.99
C ARG A 107 12.17 -7.77 8.47
N ALA A 108 11.76 -6.62 7.93
CA ALA A 108 11.65 -6.40 6.50
C ALA A 108 12.98 -6.61 5.77
N GLN A 109 14.06 -6.03 6.29
CA GLN A 109 15.41 -6.19 5.75
C GLN A 109 15.88 -7.65 5.76
N ARG A 110 15.60 -8.39 6.85
CA ARG A 110 15.96 -9.82 6.94
C ARG A 110 15.16 -10.69 5.97
N ALA A 111 13.88 -10.38 5.77
CA ALA A 111 13.01 -11.17 4.92
C ALA A 111 13.12 -10.82 3.43
N CYS A 112 13.30 -9.53 3.09
CA CYS A 112 13.20 -9.03 1.72
C CYS A 112 14.47 -8.28 1.25
N GLY A 113 15.53 -8.26 2.01
CA GLY A 113 16.68 -7.34 2.02
C GLY A 113 17.55 -7.21 0.78
N LYS A 114 17.24 -7.81 -0.32
CA LYS A 114 17.64 -7.50 -1.72
C LYS A 114 16.58 -8.18 -2.58
N PRO A 115 15.77 -7.53 -3.29
CA PRO A 115 15.92 -6.25 -4.00
C PRO A 115 15.18 -5.05 -3.40
N ALA A 116 14.62 -5.13 -2.19
CA ALA A 116 13.93 -4.00 -1.57
C ALA A 116 14.80 -3.28 -0.53
N ARG A 117 14.55 -1.99 -0.31
CA ARG A 117 15.23 -1.15 0.68
C ARG A 117 14.24 -0.72 1.75
N PHE A 118 14.65 -0.78 3.03
CA PHE A 118 13.78 -0.39 4.13
C PHE A 118 14.51 0.57 5.06
N GLU A 119 13.81 1.63 5.49
CA GLU A 119 14.34 2.70 6.31
C GLU A 119 13.43 2.95 7.51
N ALA A 120 14.04 3.06 8.69
CA ALA A 120 13.30 3.48 9.88
C ALA A 120 13.15 5.00 9.90
N GLY A 121 11.93 5.49 9.98
CA GLY A 121 11.68 6.93 9.99
C GLY A 121 10.21 7.28 10.04
N ASP A 122 9.95 8.51 10.44
CA ASP A 122 8.61 9.07 10.44
C ASP A 122 8.24 9.58 9.03
N MET A 123 7.18 9.00 8.44
CA MET A 123 6.71 9.40 7.11
C MET A 123 6.37 10.90 7.01
N ARG A 124 6.14 11.59 8.15
CA ARG A 124 5.92 13.04 8.18
C ARG A 124 7.20 13.85 7.92
N GLN A 125 8.37 13.26 8.08
CA GLN A 125 9.68 13.94 7.99
C GLN A 125 10.59 13.37 6.89
N MET A 126 10.43 12.10 6.52
CA MET A 126 11.26 11.42 5.53
C MET A 126 11.04 12.00 4.13
N ASP A 127 12.12 12.17 3.37
CA ASP A 127 12.02 12.49 1.95
C ASP A 127 11.45 11.29 1.17
N PHE A 128 10.47 11.54 0.30
CA PHE A 128 9.85 10.50 -0.52
C PHE A 128 10.63 10.23 -1.81
N GLY A 129 11.39 11.20 -2.30
CA GLY A 129 12.01 11.12 -3.62
C GLY A 129 10.96 11.05 -4.73
N GLN A 130 11.30 10.32 -5.79
CA GLN A 130 10.41 10.08 -6.93
C GLN A 130 9.99 8.61 -6.97
N ALA A 131 8.71 8.36 -7.13
CA ALA A 131 8.12 7.02 -7.24
C ALA A 131 7.04 7.00 -8.31
N ASP A 132 6.83 5.87 -8.97
CA ASP A 132 5.74 5.68 -9.93
C ASP A 132 4.46 5.21 -9.24
N VAL A 133 4.64 4.56 -8.07
CA VAL A 133 3.56 4.13 -7.19
C VAL A 133 3.91 4.47 -5.75
N VAL A 134 3.00 5.13 -5.05
CA VAL A 134 3.07 5.30 -3.59
C VAL A 134 1.96 4.48 -2.94
N VAL A 135 2.30 3.78 -1.87
CA VAL A 135 1.36 2.91 -1.13
C VAL A 135 1.33 3.33 0.34
N ILE A 136 0.13 3.46 0.92
CA ILE A 136 -0.07 3.64 2.36
C ILE A 136 -1.20 2.70 2.80
N MET A 137 -0.86 1.58 3.42
CA MET A 137 -1.86 0.63 3.91
C MET A 137 -1.97 0.69 5.43
N ASP A 138 -3.18 1.03 5.93
CA ASP A 138 -3.49 1.04 7.37
C ASP A 138 -2.56 1.92 8.23
N ALA A 139 -1.95 2.96 7.67
CA ALA A 139 -1.00 3.81 8.39
C ALA A 139 -1.43 5.29 8.48
N ALA A 140 -2.18 5.79 7.52
CA ALA A 140 -2.53 7.21 7.44
C ALA A 140 -3.36 7.72 8.64
N HIS A 141 -4.18 6.87 9.26
CA HIS A 141 -5.03 7.24 10.39
C HIS A 141 -4.27 7.39 11.73
N PHE A 142 -2.97 7.05 11.78
CA PHE A 142 -2.12 7.29 12.96
C PHE A 142 -1.57 8.71 13.02
N VAL A 143 -1.69 9.51 11.96
CA VAL A 143 -1.27 10.91 11.93
C VAL A 143 -2.48 11.84 11.93
N ASP A 144 -2.35 13.02 12.53
CA ASP A 144 -3.44 13.99 12.61
C ASP A 144 -3.85 14.53 11.24
N VAL A 145 -5.04 15.13 11.14
CA VAL A 145 -5.62 15.56 9.88
C VAL A 145 -4.74 16.56 9.12
N PRO A 146 -4.15 17.60 9.76
CA PRO A 146 -3.21 18.49 9.06
C PRO A 146 -1.99 17.75 8.49
N SER A 147 -1.45 16.78 9.25
CA SER A 147 -0.34 15.93 8.79
C SER A 147 -0.76 14.99 7.66
N GLN A 148 -2.01 14.49 7.67
CA GLN A 148 -2.57 13.72 6.54
C GLN A 148 -2.63 14.57 5.27
N ASP A 149 -3.07 15.83 5.36
CA ASP A 149 -3.13 16.75 4.21
C ASP A 149 -1.73 17.07 3.66
N ASP A 150 -0.75 17.24 4.55
CA ASP A 150 0.65 17.41 4.14
C ASP A 150 1.19 16.15 3.45
N LEU A 151 0.91 14.98 4.03
CA LEU A 151 1.28 13.69 3.47
C LEU A 151 0.75 13.53 2.05
N LEU A 152 -0.53 13.85 1.80
CA LEU A 152 -1.12 13.78 0.45
C LEU A 152 -0.46 14.74 -0.54
N ARG A 153 -0.11 15.97 -0.12
CA ARG A 153 0.64 16.92 -0.97
C ARG A 153 2.02 16.38 -1.34
N ARG A 154 2.71 15.75 -0.39
CA ARG A 154 4.03 15.15 -0.63
C ARG A 154 3.95 13.89 -1.49
N VAL A 155 2.91 13.07 -1.32
CA VAL A 155 2.62 11.95 -2.23
C VAL A 155 2.41 12.45 -3.66
N ARG A 156 1.61 13.52 -3.84
CA ARG A 156 1.43 14.13 -5.16
C ARG A 156 2.75 14.61 -5.77
N ALA A 157 3.61 15.23 -4.98
CA ALA A 157 4.90 15.75 -5.44
C ALA A 157 5.90 14.63 -5.83
N ALA A 158 5.79 13.45 -5.20
CA ALA A 158 6.64 12.29 -5.49
C ALA A 158 6.22 11.56 -6.78
N LEU A 159 4.97 11.71 -7.22
CA LEU A 159 4.41 10.98 -8.36
C LEU A 159 4.55 11.76 -9.66
N PRO A 160 4.92 11.09 -10.77
CA PRO A 160 4.85 11.64 -12.12
C PRO A 160 3.39 11.76 -12.60
N PRO A 161 3.12 12.42 -13.73
CA PRO A 161 1.84 12.31 -14.43
C PRO A 161 1.46 10.83 -14.63
N ASN A 162 0.19 10.48 -14.44
CA ASN A 162 -0.33 9.11 -14.41
C ASN A 162 0.21 8.22 -13.27
N GLY A 163 1.00 8.77 -12.35
CA GLY A 163 1.47 8.06 -11.16
C GLY A 163 0.31 7.57 -10.30
N LEU A 164 0.54 6.50 -9.57
CA LEU A 164 -0.49 5.78 -8.81
C LEU A 164 -0.28 5.95 -7.31
N PHE A 165 -1.33 6.38 -6.61
CA PHE A 165 -1.41 6.32 -5.17
C PHE A 165 -2.45 5.27 -4.74
N LEU A 166 -2.02 4.32 -3.92
CA LEU A 166 -2.86 3.28 -3.33
C LEU A 166 -2.93 3.48 -1.83
N THR A 167 -4.11 3.63 -1.29
CA THR A 167 -4.28 3.67 0.16
C THR A 167 -5.53 2.92 0.59
N ARG A 168 -5.48 2.32 1.77
CA ARG A 168 -6.65 1.74 2.41
C ARG A 168 -7.05 2.60 3.61
N VAL A 169 -8.31 2.94 3.65
CA VAL A 169 -8.89 3.76 4.71
C VAL A 169 -10.09 3.07 5.32
N GLY A 170 -10.27 3.23 6.63
CA GLY A 170 -11.51 2.90 7.30
C GLY A 170 -12.49 4.06 7.15
N ASP A 171 -13.72 3.77 6.72
CA ASP A 171 -14.75 4.80 6.64
C ASP A 171 -15.26 5.16 8.04
N ALA A 172 -14.94 6.38 8.51
CA ALA A 172 -15.44 6.90 9.79
C ALA A 172 -16.98 7.01 9.86
N GLY A 173 -17.67 6.99 8.71
CA GLY A 173 -19.14 6.92 8.62
C GLY A 173 -19.70 5.51 8.81
N GLY A 174 -18.86 4.47 8.92
CA GLY A 174 -19.26 3.06 8.94
C GLY A 174 -19.86 2.53 10.26
N GLY A 175 -20.17 3.40 11.24
CA GLY A 175 -20.84 3.03 12.49
C GLY A 175 -20.09 1.98 13.32
N LEU A 176 -20.79 0.96 13.85
CA LEU A 176 -20.22 -0.09 14.72
C LEU A 176 -19.05 -0.85 14.08
N ARG A 177 -19.06 -1.05 12.76
CA ARG A 177 -17.98 -1.73 12.04
C ARG A 177 -16.68 -0.95 12.08
N PHE A 178 -16.76 0.37 12.00
CA PHE A 178 -15.62 1.27 12.14
C PHE A 178 -15.03 1.22 13.56
N HIS A 179 -15.87 1.24 14.61
CA HIS A 179 -15.40 1.16 16.00
C HIS A 179 -14.66 -0.15 16.28
N LEU A 180 -15.15 -1.27 15.75
CA LEU A 180 -14.49 -2.58 15.87
C LEU A 180 -13.12 -2.58 15.16
N SER A 181 -13.04 -2.05 13.95
CA SER A 181 -11.78 -1.89 13.19
C SER A 181 -10.77 -1.03 13.97
N SER A 182 -11.20 0.14 14.46
CA SER A 182 -10.34 1.05 15.23
C SER A 182 -9.83 0.43 16.54
N TRP A 183 -10.61 -0.42 17.18
CA TRP A 183 -10.16 -1.13 18.39
C TRP A 183 -9.09 -2.17 18.05
N VAL A 184 -9.27 -2.91 16.97
CA VAL A 184 -8.28 -3.89 16.47
C VAL A 184 -6.98 -3.19 16.09
N ASP A 185 -7.04 -2.05 15.38
CA ASP A 185 -5.86 -1.27 15.00
C ASP A 185 -5.06 -0.79 16.23
N ARG A 186 -5.75 -0.31 17.27
CA ARG A 186 -5.12 0.07 18.53
C ARG A 186 -4.49 -1.10 19.25
N ALA A 187 -5.18 -2.25 19.32
CA ALA A 187 -4.65 -3.45 19.94
C ALA A 187 -3.40 -3.95 19.22
N VAL A 188 -3.42 -3.99 17.88
CA VAL A 188 -2.25 -4.37 17.07
C VAL A 188 -1.09 -3.38 17.27
N ALA A 189 -1.35 -2.09 17.29
CA ALA A 189 -0.33 -1.07 17.55
C ALA A 189 0.28 -1.21 18.94
N TRP A 190 -0.56 -1.48 19.95
CA TRP A 190 -0.09 -1.72 21.32
C TRP A 190 0.81 -2.96 21.42
N PHE A 191 0.41 -4.08 20.81
CA PHE A 191 1.23 -5.29 20.77
C PHE A 191 2.55 -5.11 20.00
N ARG A 192 2.60 -4.14 19.07
CA ARG A 192 3.81 -3.77 18.33
C ARG A 192 4.69 -2.77 19.09
N GLY A 193 4.31 -2.32 20.28
CA GLY A 193 5.09 -1.43 21.14
C GLY A 193 4.86 0.07 20.88
N LEU A 194 3.84 0.46 20.11
CA LEU A 194 3.45 1.86 19.89
C LEU A 194 2.61 2.46 21.04
N GLY A 195 2.35 1.69 22.11
CA GLY A 195 1.42 2.09 23.15
C GLY A 195 -0.04 2.07 22.66
N TRP A 196 -0.90 2.90 23.25
CA TRP A 196 -2.31 3.05 22.84
C TRP A 196 -2.45 4.33 21.99
N PRO A 197 -2.31 4.25 20.67
CA PRO A 197 -2.23 5.45 19.85
C PRO A 197 -3.57 6.14 19.71
N ARG A 198 -3.53 7.46 19.56
CA ARG A 198 -4.68 8.23 19.11
C ARG A 198 -4.87 7.98 17.61
N LEU A 199 -6.10 7.69 17.20
CA LEU A 199 -6.47 7.56 15.80
C LEU A 199 -7.18 8.82 15.35
N TYR A 200 -6.93 9.22 14.11
CA TYR A 200 -7.51 10.40 13.44
C TYR A 200 -8.23 9.96 12.16
N PRO A 201 -9.41 9.33 12.33
CA PRO A 201 -10.14 8.84 11.16
C PRO A 201 -10.77 10.01 10.40
N ARG A 202 -10.87 9.84 9.08
CA ARG A 202 -11.64 10.73 8.19
C ARG A 202 -12.78 9.95 7.55
N ARG A 203 -13.83 10.64 7.11
CA ARG A 203 -14.87 10.03 6.28
C ARG A 203 -14.30 9.71 4.91
N LEU A 204 -14.84 8.69 4.26
CA LEU A 204 -14.42 8.31 2.91
C LEU A 204 -14.55 9.48 1.92
N SER A 205 -15.65 10.26 2.02
CA SER A 205 -15.87 11.47 1.21
C SER A 205 -14.73 12.49 1.34
N ASP A 206 -14.23 12.69 2.57
CA ASP A 206 -13.21 13.69 2.85
C ASP A 206 -11.84 13.27 2.28
N TRP A 207 -11.56 11.95 2.28
CA TRP A 207 -10.37 11.41 1.61
C TRP A 207 -10.44 11.61 0.09
N ILE A 208 -11.60 11.29 -0.53
CA ILE A 208 -11.80 11.45 -1.97
C ILE A 208 -11.67 12.93 -2.35
N GLN A 209 -12.36 13.82 -1.65
CA GLN A 209 -12.30 15.26 -1.91
C GLN A 209 -10.87 15.82 -1.80
N ALA A 210 -10.11 15.41 -0.76
CA ALA A 210 -8.73 15.85 -0.59
C ALA A 210 -7.82 15.38 -1.74
N LEU A 211 -8.01 14.15 -2.23
CA LEU A 211 -7.25 13.63 -3.37
C LEU A 211 -7.63 14.30 -4.68
N GLU A 212 -8.93 14.50 -4.94
CA GLU A 212 -9.42 15.17 -6.15
C GLU A 212 -8.95 16.63 -6.21
N ALA A 213 -8.93 17.33 -5.06
CA ALA A 213 -8.39 18.69 -4.97
C ALA A 213 -6.89 18.77 -5.31
N LEU A 214 -6.15 17.67 -5.18
CA LEU A 214 -4.74 17.53 -5.59
C LEU A 214 -4.57 17.05 -7.03
N GLY A 215 -5.66 16.89 -7.80
CA GLY A 215 -5.62 16.49 -9.20
C GLY A 215 -5.62 14.96 -9.43
N PHE A 216 -5.94 14.17 -8.41
CA PHE A 216 -6.10 12.73 -8.59
C PHE A 216 -7.50 12.38 -9.11
N GLN A 217 -7.57 11.39 -9.98
CA GLN A 217 -8.79 10.65 -10.31
C GLN A 217 -8.90 9.46 -9.37
N VAL A 218 -9.97 9.41 -8.56
CA VAL A 218 -10.10 8.42 -7.48
C VAL A 218 -11.15 7.37 -7.85
N LYS A 219 -10.74 6.10 -7.75
CA LYS A 219 -11.65 4.94 -7.79
C LYS A 219 -11.62 4.24 -6.43
N THR A 220 -12.75 3.70 -6.02
CA THR A 220 -12.87 2.94 -4.77
C THR A 220 -13.04 1.46 -5.06
N ALA A 221 -12.44 0.61 -4.21
CA ALA A 221 -12.65 -0.83 -4.24
C ALA A 221 -12.92 -1.34 -2.82
N PRO A 222 -14.04 -2.06 -2.58
CA PRO A 222 -14.30 -2.64 -1.26
C PRO A 222 -13.26 -3.70 -0.96
N MET A 223 -12.72 -3.70 0.28
CA MET A 223 -11.68 -4.62 0.76
C MET A 223 -12.11 -5.28 2.08
N ASN A 224 -13.37 -5.67 2.15
CA ASN A 224 -13.96 -6.15 3.41
C ASN A 224 -13.69 -7.64 3.67
N GLY A 225 -13.40 -8.44 2.65
CA GLY A 225 -13.26 -9.90 2.79
C GLY A 225 -14.46 -10.51 3.51
N ARG A 226 -14.20 -11.50 4.37
CA ARG A 226 -15.20 -12.09 5.30
C ARG A 226 -15.29 -11.33 6.63
N LEU A 227 -14.48 -10.30 6.85
CA LEU A 227 -14.43 -9.55 8.09
C LEU A 227 -15.42 -8.37 8.05
N PRO A 228 -16.04 -8.03 9.18
CA PRO A 228 -17.05 -6.97 9.26
C PRO A 228 -16.42 -5.56 9.28
N PHE A 229 -15.27 -5.35 8.63
CA PHE A 229 -14.59 -4.06 8.60
C PHE A 229 -15.08 -3.20 7.43
N ALA A 230 -15.21 -1.90 7.66
CA ALA A 230 -15.57 -0.92 6.62
C ALA A 230 -14.31 -0.41 5.91
N ASN A 231 -13.46 -1.33 5.42
CA ASN A 231 -12.21 -0.97 4.75
C ASN A 231 -12.43 -0.78 3.25
N VAL A 232 -12.01 0.36 2.75
CA VAL A 232 -12.10 0.73 1.32
C VAL A 232 -10.69 1.03 0.83
N MET A 233 -10.32 0.43 -0.30
CA MET A 233 -9.12 0.84 -1.02
C MET A 233 -9.45 2.02 -1.92
N LEU A 234 -8.65 3.07 -1.84
CA LEU A 234 -8.62 4.18 -2.78
C LEU A 234 -7.51 3.91 -3.79
N ILE A 235 -7.88 3.94 -5.06
CA ILE A 235 -6.97 3.81 -6.22
C ILE A 235 -7.00 5.18 -6.89
N ALA A 236 -5.99 6.01 -6.60
CA ALA A 236 -5.91 7.38 -7.04
C ALA A 236 -4.82 7.52 -8.10
N ARG A 237 -5.18 7.91 -9.32
CA ARG A 237 -4.23 8.20 -10.40
C ARG A 237 -4.10 9.70 -10.59
N LEU A 238 -2.86 10.18 -10.59
CA LEU A 238 -2.60 11.59 -10.88
C LEU A 238 -2.94 11.86 -12.35
N GLY A 239 -3.77 12.88 -12.60
CA GLY A 239 -4.12 13.28 -13.97
C GLY A 239 -2.88 13.67 -14.78
N GLU A 240 -3.02 13.63 -16.10
CA GLU A 240 -2.02 14.21 -16.99
C GLU A 240 -1.91 15.71 -16.67
N SER A 241 -0.71 16.25 -16.62
CA SER A 241 -0.54 17.68 -16.58
C SER A 241 -1.14 18.25 -17.86
N VAL A 242 -2.28 18.94 -17.74
CA VAL A 242 -2.76 19.77 -18.84
C VAL A 242 -1.66 20.81 -19.07
N GLY A 243 -0.87 20.59 -20.10
CA GLY A 243 0.10 21.59 -20.55
C GLY A 243 -0.69 22.86 -20.80
N VAL A 244 -0.38 23.93 -20.07
CA VAL A 244 -0.80 25.28 -20.42
C VAL A 244 -0.09 25.57 -21.77
N GLY A 245 -0.71 25.07 -22.83
CA GLY A 245 -0.34 25.43 -24.20
C GLY A 245 -0.56 26.91 -24.34
N SER A 246 0.53 27.63 -24.46
CA SER A 246 0.65 29.02 -24.85
C SER A 246 -0.22 29.31 -26.10
N GLN A 247 -1.45 29.77 -25.85
CA GLN A 247 -2.11 30.61 -26.87
C GLN A 247 -1.71 32.06 -26.60
N VAL A 248 -0.47 32.37 -26.99
CA VAL A 248 -0.13 33.72 -27.39
C VAL A 248 -0.40 33.76 -28.92
N SER A 249 -1.66 33.95 -29.26
CA SER A 249 -2.02 34.41 -30.61
C SER A 249 -1.62 35.88 -30.69
N ALA A 250 -0.60 36.14 -31.46
CA ALA A 250 -0.19 37.47 -31.86
C ALA A 250 -1.39 38.15 -32.57
N ILE A 251 -1.86 39.23 -31.96
CA ILE A 251 -2.61 40.25 -32.67
C ILE A 251 -1.54 41.17 -33.25
N SER A 252 -1.31 41.08 -34.52
CA SER A 252 -0.57 42.07 -35.32
C SER A 252 -1.58 42.69 -36.29
N ASP A 253 -1.72 43.99 -36.13
CA ASP A 253 -2.17 45.04 -37.08
C ASP A 253 -3.51 44.86 -37.77
#